data_c40637dae845c42f450c5bfbc46c5a25
#
_entry.id   c40637dae845c42f450c5bfbc46c5a25
#
_cell.length_a   1.000
_cell.length_b   1.000
_cell.length_c   1.000
_cell.angle_alpha   90.00
_cell.angle_beta   90.00
_cell.angle_gamma   90.00
#
_symmetry.space_group_name_H-M   'P 1'
#
loop_
_entity.id
_entity.type
_entity.pdbx_description
1 polymer ?
#
loop_
_entity_poly.entity_id
_entity_poly.type
_entity_poly.pdbx_seq_one_letter_code
_entity_poly.pdbx_strand_id
1 'polypeptide(L)'
;MKMNKKIFNKSGIAIDFGATKISLSQIIKGKFKKTITEPTSINKVANNYIQQIEKNIKNLNISKSKKIGIAITGRVDQYGNWYPVNKENLGTFKIPLKKLIEKKFNTASTIINDATAAALGEANFGKGYKYKRLAYITISSGIGVGVILNNKPLLSENGLAGHLGFTTSTLAKTKCGSGRIGTFESIASGKAMSKIAKQKGYKNISAKEIFKLSLQ
;
A
#
# COMPACT_ATOMS: atom_id res chain seq x y z
N MET A 1 -15.03 20.68 -13.63
CA MET A 1 -14.44 19.31 -13.54
C MET A 1 -15.57 18.33 -13.18
N LYS A 2 -16.10 17.57 -14.15
CA LYS A 2 -17.20 16.61 -13.87
C LYS A 2 -16.59 15.33 -13.33
N MET A 3 -16.37 15.27 -12.01
CA MET A 3 -16.00 14.06 -11.30
C MET A 3 -17.15 13.06 -11.36
N ASN A 4 -16.85 11.77 -11.43
CA ASN A 4 -17.86 10.72 -11.55
C ASN A 4 -18.74 10.65 -10.29
N LYS A 5 -19.89 11.34 -10.30
CA LYS A 5 -20.80 11.48 -9.15
C LYS A 5 -21.23 10.13 -8.52
N LYS A 6 -21.21 9.03 -9.27
CA LYS A 6 -21.57 7.70 -8.74
C LYS A 6 -20.59 7.16 -7.70
N ILE A 7 -19.31 7.57 -7.73
CA ILE A 7 -18.28 7.11 -6.77
C ILE A 7 -18.43 7.85 -5.44
N PHE A 8 -18.89 9.11 -5.47
CA PHE A 8 -18.96 10.00 -4.30
C PHE A 8 -20.07 9.68 -3.29
N ASN A 9 -21.00 8.79 -3.61
CA ASN A 9 -22.14 8.51 -2.70
C ASN A 9 -22.01 7.17 -1.96
N LYS A 10 -20.79 6.60 -1.91
CA LYS A 10 -20.54 5.33 -1.24
C LYS A 10 -20.12 5.54 0.22
N SER A 11 -20.53 4.61 1.06
CA SER A 11 -20.18 4.56 2.47
C SER A 11 -19.48 3.24 2.79
N GLY A 12 -18.53 3.27 3.71
CA GLY A 12 -17.74 2.10 4.07
C GLY A 12 -16.60 2.44 5.02
N ILE A 13 -15.72 1.49 5.22
CA ILE A 13 -14.45 1.65 5.93
C ILE A 13 -13.33 1.55 4.90
N ALA A 14 -12.41 2.51 4.91
CA ALA A 14 -11.16 2.46 4.17
C ALA A 14 -10.01 2.22 5.15
N ILE A 15 -9.15 1.26 4.82
CA ILE A 15 -7.98 0.90 5.61
C ILE A 15 -6.76 1.04 4.73
N ASP A 16 -5.79 1.84 5.18
CA ASP A 16 -4.43 1.90 4.64
C ASP A 16 -3.52 1.15 5.62
N PHE A 17 -3.09 -0.05 5.22
CA PHE A 17 -2.31 -0.95 6.05
C PHE A 17 -0.85 -0.99 5.55
N GLY A 18 -0.07 -0.03 6.01
CA GLY A 18 1.35 0.05 5.73
C GLY A 18 2.22 -0.82 6.63
N ALA A 19 3.50 -0.94 6.28
CA ALA A 19 4.48 -1.70 7.06
C ALA A 19 4.78 -1.07 8.44
N THR A 20 4.60 0.25 8.58
CA THR A 20 4.95 1.00 9.80
C THR A 20 3.76 1.61 10.51
N LYS A 21 2.70 1.89 9.79
CA LYS A 21 1.46 2.48 10.32
C LYS A 21 0.24 1.90 9.63
N ILE A 22 -0.86 1.85 10.38
CA ILE A 22 -2.20 1.54 9.87
C ILE A 22 -3.10 2.75 10.08
N SER A 23 -3.86 3.13 9.04
CA SER A 23 -4.85 4.18 9.11
C SER A 23 -6.22 3.63 8.72
N LEU A 24 -7.22 3.85 9.56
CA LEU A 24 -8.60 3.48 9.28
C LEU A 24 -9.46 4.72 9.20
N SER A 25 -10.29 4.81 8.17
CA SER A 25 -11.18 5.94 7.96
C SER A 25 -12.61 5.47 7.72
N GLN A 26 -13.54 6.12 8.39
CA GLN A 26 -14.96 6.02 8.07
C GLN A 26 -15.29 6.92 6.89
N ILE A 27 -15.91 6.34 5.86
CA ILE A 27 -16.42 7.06 4.70
C ILE A 27 -17.94 7.08 4.75
N ILE A 28 -18.55 8.26 4.70
CA ILE A 28 -20.00 8.42 4.60
C ILE A 28 -20.30 9.30 3.39
N LYS A 29 -21.08 8.76 2.46
CA LYS A 29 -21.44 9.46 1.21
C LYS A 29 -20.23 10.08 0.53
N GLY A 30 -19.13 9.31 0.42
CA GLY A 30 -17.88 9.73 -0.22
C GLY A 30 -17.01 10.71 0.56
N LYS A 31 -17.36 11.06 1.78
CA LYS A 31 -16.59 11.98 2.64
C LYS A 31 -15.95 11.25 3.80
N PHE A 32 -14.71 11.59 4.11
CA PHE A 32 -14.03 11.16 5.34
C PHE A 32 -14.74 11.80 6.54
N LYS A 33 -15.09 10.98 7.54
CA LYS A 33 -15.74 11.45 8.77
C LYS A 33 -14.80 11.35 9.97
N LYS A 34 -14.23 10.21 10.19
CA LYS A 34 -13.31 9.96 11.29
C LYS A 34 -12.15 9.12 10.78
N THR A 35 -10.94 9.43 11.20
CA THR A 35 -9.73 8.67 10.88
C THR A 35 -8.98 8.37 12.16
N ILE A 36 -8.52 7.14 12.30
CA ILE A 36 -7.59 6.70 13.34
C ILE A 36 -6.32 6.25 12.65
N THR A 37 -5.18 6.68 13.15
CA THR A 37 -3.86 6.24 12.68
C THR A 37 -3.03 5.80 13.88
N GLU A 38 -2.44 4.62 13.80
CA GLU A 38 -1.54 4.09 14.82
C GLU A 38 -0.38 3.30 14.18
N PRO A 39 0.70 3.04 14.92
CA PRO A 39 1.75 2.13 14.45
C PRO A 39 1.18 0.75 14.11
N THR A 40 1.68 0.14 13.03
CA THR A 40 1.33 -1.25 12.70
C THR A 40 1.94 -2.17 13.75
N SER A 41 1.11 -3.07 14.30
CA SER A 41 1.57 -4.09 15.24
C SER A 41 2.54 -5.06 14.54
N ILE A 42 3.78 -5.13 15.03
CA ILE A 42 4.88 -5.88 14.40
C ILE A 42 4.82 -7.38 14.73
N ASN A 43 3.84 -7.83 15.49
CA ASN A 43 3.72 -9.23 15.85
C ASN A 43 3.40 -10.08 14.63
N LYS A 44 4.28 -11.03 14.32
CA LYS A 44 4.37 -11.84 13.09
C LYS A 44 3.21 -12.83 12.83
N VAL A 45 2.11 -12.75 13.55
CA VAL A 45 0.98 -13.67 13.45
C VAL A 45 -0.19 -13.00 12.75
N ALA A 46 -0.76 -13.65 11.74
CA ALA A 46 -1.89 -13.13 10.95
C ALA A 46 -3.07 -12.65 11.82
N ASN A 47 -3.35 -13.34 12.91
CA ASN A 47 -4.44 -12.98 13.83
C ASN A 47 -4.23 -11.61 14.48
N ASN A 48 -3.00 -11.18 14.73
CA ASN A 48 -2.73 -9.90 15.38
C ASN A 48 -3.10 -8.72 14.47
N TYR A 49 -2.92 -8.86 13.16
CA TYR A 49 -3.34 -7.83 12.19
C TYR A 49 -4.86 -7.70 12.15
N ILE A 50 -5.57 -8.82 12.17
CA ILE A 50 -7.04 -8.82 12.22
C ILE A 50 -7.53 -8.21 13.54
N GLN A 51 -6.91 -8.54 14.67
CA GLN A 51 -7.23 -7.95 15.98
C GLN A 51 -6.98 -6.44 16.02
N GLN A 52 -5.88 -5.96 15.42
CA GLN A 52 -5.60 -4.53 15.32
C GLN A 52 -6.66 -3.81 14.47
N ILE A 53 -7.04 -4.38 13.33
CA ILE A 53 -8.13 -3.86 12.49
C ILE A 53 -9.45 -3.84 13.29
N GLU A 54 -9.77 -4.90 14.01
CA GLU A 54 -10.99 -4.99 14.83
C GLU A 54 -11.03 -3.92 15.93
N LYS A 55 -9.95 -3.80 16.71
CA LYS A 55 -9.79 -2.76 17.73
C LYS A 55 -10.07 -1.37 17.16
N ASN A 56 -9.48 -1.07 16.00
CA ASN A 56 -9.63 0.24 15.39
C ASN A 56 -11.03 0.47 14.80
N ILE A 57 -11.68 -0.56 14.25
CA ILE A 57 -13.08 -0.46 13.81
C ILE A 57 -13.99 -0.19 15.01
N LYS A 58 -13.78 -0.85 16.15
CA LYS A 58 -14.53 -0.58 17.39
C LYS A 58 -14.31 0.84 17.87
N ASN A 59 -13.09 1.35 17.87
CA ASN A 59 -12.73 2.70 18.28
C ASN A 59 -13.34 3.78 17.37
N LEU A 60 -13.61 3.47 16.12
CA LEU A 60 -14.33 4.35 15.20
C LEU A 60 -15.83 4.45 15.50
N ASN A 61 -16.35 3.57 16.37
CA ASN A 61 -17.76 3.49 16.72
C ASN A 61 -18.68 3.33 15.51
N ILE A 62 -18.22 2.51 14.53
CA ILE A 62 -18.94 2.30 13.28
C ILE A 62 -19.92 1.14 13.48
N SER A 63 -21.19 1.46 13.52
CA SER A 63 -22.25 0.46 13.38
C SER A 63 -22.18 -0.15 11.99
N LYS A 64 -22.13 -1.48 11.89
CA LYS A 64 -22.16 -2.35 10.70
C LYS A 64 -21.94 -1.64 9.37
N SER A 65 -20.68 -1.47 8.96
CA SER A 65 -20.37 -0.99 7.61
C SER A 65 -20.69 -2.09 6.60
N LYS A 66 -21.31 -1.70 5.47
CA LYS A 66 -21.65 -2.63 4.39
C LYS A 66 -20.46 -3.01 3.50
N LYS A 67 -19.31 -2.34 3.62
CA LYS A 67 -18.12 -2.55 2.76
C LYS A 67 -16.84 -2.15 3.48
N ILE A 68 -15.79 -2.95 3.29
CA ILE A 68 -14.43 -2.66 3.76
C ILE A 68 -13.48 -2.66 2.56
N GLY A 69 -12.76 -1.55 2.35
CA GLY A 69 -11.67 -1.47 1.38
C GLY A 69 -10.32 -1.43 2.11
N ILE A 70 -9.39 -2.28 1.71
CA ILE A 70 -8.05 -2.35 2.31
C ILE A 70 -7.01 -2.15 1.23
N ALA A 71 -6.22 -1.08 1.36
CA ALA A 71 -4.95 -0.90 0.70
C ALA A 71 -3.86 -1.49 1.61
N ILE A 72 -3.03 -2.41 1.11
CA ILE A 72 -2.05 -3.09 1.96
C ILE A 72 -0.70 -3.19 1.24
N THR A 73 0.37 -2.94 1.99
CA THR A 73 1.72 -3.14 1.49
C THR A 73 1.99 -4.62 1.21
N GLY A 74 2.69 -4.91 0.11
CA GLY A 74 2.97 -6.27 -0.30
C GLY A 74 2.10 -6.73 -1.47
N ARG A 75 2.17 -8.01 -1.75
CA ARG A 75 1.46 -8.63 -2.88
C ARG A 75 0.08 -9.11 -2.47
N VAL A 76 -0.91 -8.84 -3.31
CA VAL A 76 -2.29 -9.34 -3.14
C VAL A 76 -2.71 -10.03 -4.42
N ASP A 77 -3.08 -11.31 -4.34
CA ASP A 77 -3.56 -12.06 -5.50
C ASP A 77 -5.06 -11.79 -5.82
N GLN A 78 -5.54 -12.31 -6.93
CA GLN A 78 -6.93 -12.14 -7.36
C GLN A 78 -7.98 -12.66 -6.37
N TYR A 79 -7.61 -13.55 -5.47
CA TYR A 79 -8.50 -14.10 -4.43
C TYR A 79 -8.48 -13.27 -3.14
N GLY A 80 -7.65 -12.22 -3.08
CA GLY A 80 -7.46 -11.40 -1.88
C GLY A 80 -6.60 -12.07 -0.81
N ASN A 81 -5.77 -13.05 -1.19
CA ASN A 81 -4.71 -13.52 -0.34
C ASN A 81 -3.58 -12.51 -0.32
N TRP A 82 -3.10 -12.21 0.86
CA TRP A 82 -2.00 -11.29 1.09
C TRP A 82 -0.68 -12.04 1.31
N TYR A 83 0.37 -11.56 0.65
CA TYR A 83 1.73 -12.07 0.78
C TYR A 83 2.63 -10.90 1.17
N PRO A 84 3.02 -10.81 2.44
CA PRO A 84 3.99 -9.82 2.89
C PRO A 84 5.32 -10.00 2.15
N VAL A 85 5.82 -8.93 1.53
CA VAL A 85 7.10 -8.99 0.79
C VAL A 85 8.30 -8.58 1.62
N ASN A 86 8.08 -7.93 2.77
CA ASN A 86 9.12 -7.57 3.72
C ASN A 86 9.23 -8.64 4.80
N LYS A 87 10.19 -9.54 4.64
CA LYS A 87 10.43 -10.67 5.55
C LYS A 87 10.77 -10.25 6.98
N GLU A 88 11.42 -9.10 7.13
CA GLU A 88 11.88 -8.63 8.44
C GLU A 88 10.70 -8.24 9.35
N ASN A 89 9.63 -7.68 8.76
CA ASN A 89 8.53 -7.10 9.52
C ASN A 89 7.22 -7.89 9.50
N LEU A 90 6.96 -8.71 8.46
CA LEU A 90 5.61 -9.21 8.18
C LEU A 90 5.52 -10.74 8.00
N GLY A 91 6.64 -11.46 8.06
CA GLY A 91 6.64 -12.91 7.80
C GLY A 91 6.53 -13.25 6.30
N THR A 92 6.50 -14.55 5.99
CA THR A 92 6.57 -15.04 4.59
C THR A 92 5.33 -15.84 4.17
N PHE A 93 4.27 -15.81 4.93
CA PHE A 93 3.14 -16.71 4.72
C PHE A 93 2.05 -16.10 3.85
N LYS A 94 1.39 -16.94 3.07
CA LYS A 94 0.13 -16.64 2.42
C LYS A 94 -0.96 -16.46 3.49
N ILE A 95 -1.55 -15.28 3.57
CA ILE A 95 -2.64 -14.96 4.50
C ILE A 95 -3.92 -14.80 3.68
N PRO A 96 -4.99 -15.59 3.90
CA PRO A 96 -6.26 -15.44 3.20
C PRO A 96 -7.04 -14.24 3.77
N LEU A 97 -6.46 -13.03 3.62
CA LEU A 97 -6.88 -11.82 4.34
C LEU A 97 -8.33 -11.46 4.03
N LYS A 98 -8.74 -11.55 2.75
CA LYS A 98 -10.12 -11.28 2.36
C LYS A 98 -11.09 -12.18 3.12
N LYS A 99 -10.85 -13.50 3.11
CA LYS A 99 -11.69 -14.48 3.79
C LYS A 99 -11.77 -14.21 5.30
N LEU A 100 -10.64 -13.89 5.92
CA LEU A 100 -10.57 -13.58 7.35
C LEU A 100 -11.37 -12.33 7.72
N ILE A 101 -11.21 -11.24 6.94
CA ILE A 101 -11.95 -9.98 7.13
C ILE A 101 -13.45 -10.20 6.93
N GLU A 102 -13.84 -10.85 5.85
CA GLU A 102 -15.26 -11.09 5.53
C GLU A 102 -15.94 -11.97 6.59
N LYS A 103 -15.24 -13.03 7.05
CA LYS A 103 -15.72 -13.87 8.15
C LYS A 103 -15.85 -13.08 9.47
N LYS A 104 -14.84 -12.28 9.81
CA LYS A 104 -14.79 -11.56 11.10
C LYS A 104 -15.84 -10.46 11.20
N PHE A 105 -16.07 -9.71 10.11
CA PHE A 105 -16.94 -8.54 10.11
C PHE A 105 -18.31 -8.77 9.45
N ASN A 106 -18.54 -9.98 8.94
CA ASN A 106 -19.74 -10.33 8.14
C ASN A 106 -20.04 -9.27 7.07
N THR A 107 -19.02 -8.88 6.31
CA THR A 107 -19.06 -7.72 5.42
C THR A 107 -18.16 -7.95 4.21
N ALA A 108 -18.67 -7.66 3.01
CA ALA A 108 -17.90 -7.75 1.78
C ALA A 108 -16.64 -6.85 1.83
N SER A 109 -15.51 -7.39 1.40
CA SER A 109 -14.24 -6.66 1.40
C SER A 109 -13.56 -6.67 0.03
N THR A 110 -12.79 -5.61 -0.23
CA THR A 110 -11.87 -5.50 -1.36
C THR A 110 -10.48 -5.22 -0.81
N ILE A 111 -9.52 -6.04 -1.20
CA ILE A 111 -8.13 -5.92 -0.75
C ILE A 111 -7.26 -5.77 -1.98
N ILE A 112 -6.43 -4.75 -2.02
CA ILE A 112 -5.50 -4.46 -3.12
C ILE A 112 -4.16 -3.96 -2.57
N ASN A 113 -3.13 -4.03 -3.41
CA ASN A 113 -1.85 -3.44 -3.08
C ASN A 113 -1.96 -1.90 -2.92
N ASP A 114 -1.17 -1.32 -2.03
CA ASP A 114 -1.18 0.10 -1.67
C ASP A 114 -0.87 1.03 -2.86
N ALA A 115 0.13 0.71 -3.70
CA ALA A 115 0.44 1.49 -4.90
C ALA A 115 -0.70 1.42 -5.94
N THR A 116 -1.36 0.27 -6.07
CA THR A 116 -2.56 0.11 -6.91
C THR A 116 -3.73 0.93 -6.38
N ALA A 117 -3.92 0.97 -5.05
CA ALA A 117 -4.94 1.80 -4.42
C ALA A 117 -4.68 3.30 -4.65
N ALA A 118 -3.41 3.74 -4.52
CA ALA A 118 -3.01 5.11 -4.80
C ALA A 118 -3.26 5.49 -6.26
N ALA A 119 -2.89 4.61 -7.22
CA ALA A 119 -3.18 4.80 -8.63
C ALA A 119 -4.68 4.95 -8.92
N LEU A 120 -5.52 4.13 -8.28
CA LEU A 120 -6.98 4.27 -8.36
C LEU A 120 -7.46 5.60 -7.79
N GLY A 121 -6.89 6.06 -6.68
CA GLY A 121 -7.16 7.36 -6.09
C GLY A 121 -6.85 8.50 -7.07
N GLU A 122 -5.65 8.50 -7.66
CA GLU A 122 -5.24 9.49 -8.65
C GLU A 122 -6.09 9.46 -9.92
N ALA A 123 -6.45 8.28 -10.42
CA ALA A 123 -7.29 8.14 -11.60
C ALA A 123 -8.73 8.61 -11.38
N ASN A 124 -9.26 8.55 -10.16
CA ASN A 124 -10.65 8.90 -9.88
C ASN A 124 -10.80 10.30 -9.25
N PHE A 125 -9.83 10.77 -8.48
CA PHE A 125 -9.94 11.97 -7.64
C PHE A 125 -8.77 12.95 -7.82
N GLY A 126 -7.64 12.50 -8.39
CA GLY A 126 -6.43 13.26 -8.53
C GLY A 126 -6.19 13.77 -9.95
N LYS A 127 -4.93 14.11 -10.24
CA LYS A 127 -4.50 14.63 -11.56
C LYS A 127 -4.57 13.59 -12.68
N GLY A 128 -4.65 12.30 -12.32
CA GLY A 128 -4.79 11.17 -13.26
C GLY A 128 -6.16 11.03 -13.92
N TYR A 129 -7.17 11.77 -13.45
CA TYR A 129 -8.58 11.67 -13.86
C TYR A 129 -8.84 11.72 -15.37
N LYS A 130 -8.03 12.43 -16.14
CA LYS A 130 -8.20 12.62 -17.59
C LYS A 130 -7.57 11.50 -18.44
N TYR A 131 -6.75 10.66 -17.84
CA TYR A 131 -5.91 9.73 -18.58
C TYR A 131 -6.52 8.32 -18.56
N LYS A 132 -6.67 7.72 -19.75
CA LYS A 132 -7.09 6.33 -19.91
C LYS A 132 -5.99 5.35 -19.47
N ARG A 133 -4.75 5.79 -19.48
CA ARG A 133 -3.55 5.04 -19.07
C ARG A 133 -2.78 5.88 -18.07
N LEU A 134 -2.61 5.36 -16.88
CA LEU A 134 -1.91 6.03 -15.77
C LEU A 134 -1.00 5.03 -15.08
N ALA A 135 0.23 5.40 -14.81
CA ALA A 135 1.11 4.74 -13.87
C ALA A 135 1.37 5.68 -12.69
N TYR A 136 1.08 5.20 -11.48
CA TYR A 136 1.45 5.86 -10.23
C TYR A 136 2.67 5.16 -9.65
N ILE A 137 3.78 5.87 -9.54
CA ILE A 137 5.03 5.35 -8.98
C ILE A 137 5.20 5.90 -7.58
N THR A 138 5.39 5.02 -6.61
CA THR A 138 5.76 5.39 -5.24
C THR A 138 7.21 5.03 -4.98
N ILE A 139 7.99 6.00 -4.52
CA ILE A 139 9.38 5.84 -4.03
C ILE A 139 9.36 6.22 -2.55
N SER A 140 9.34 5.20 -1.69
CA SER A 140 9.26 5.34 -0.24
C SER A 140 10.31 4.43 0.39
N SER A 141 10.00 3.68 1.45
CA SER A 141 10.91 2.64 1.96
C SER A 141 11.29 1.60 0.91
N GLY A 142 10.36 1.30 -0.02
CA GLY A 142 10.55 0.50 -1.23
C GLY A 142 10.11 1.25 -2.48
N ILE A 143 9.95 0.53 -3.60
CA ILE A 143 9.43 1.04 -4.88
C ILE A 143 8.22 0.21 -5.30
N GLY A 144 7.09 0.86 -5.51
CA GLY A 144 5.87 0.25 -6.02
C GLY A 144 5.27 1.02 -7.19
N VAL A 145 4.45 0.36 -7.98
CA VAL A 145 3.71 0.98 -9.09
C VAL A 145 2.28 0.46 -9.10
N GLY A 146 1.34 1.38 -9.26
CA GLY A 146 -0.03 1.05 -9.64
C GLY A 146 -0.28 1.49 -11.07
N VAL A 147 -0.86 0.61 -11.89
CA VAL A 147 -1.18 0.91 -13.29
C VAL A 147 -2.68 0.87 -13.48
N ILE A 148 -3.22 1.89 -14.13
CA ILE A 148 -4.64 1.99 -14.48
C ILE A 148 -4.76 2.00 -16.01
N LEU A 149 -5.59 1.11 -16.53
CA LEU A 149 -5.93 1.03 -17.93
C LEU A 149 -7.45 1.14 -18.08
N ASN A 150 -7.92 2.13 -18.83
CA ASN A 150 -9.35 2.38 -19.06
C ASN A 150 -10.16 2.39 -17.75
N ASN A 151 -9.69 3.15 -16.75
CA ASN A 151 -10.29 3.29 -15.43
C ASN A 151 -10.31 2.01 -14.56
N LYS A 152 -9.59 0.96 -14.97
CA LYS A 152 -9.46 -0.28 -14.20
C LYS A 152 -8.01 -0.51 -13.80
N PRO A 153 -7.74 -1.02 -12.60
CA PRO A 153 -6.38 -1.37 -12.22
C PRO A 153 -5.89 -2.58 -13.04
N LEU A 154 -4.64 -2.52 -13.47
CA LEU A 154 -3.95 -3.67 -14.03
C LEU A 154 -3.60 -4.61 -12.87
N LEU A 155 -4.25 -5.76 -12.85
CA LEU A 155 -4.01 -6.80 -11.85
C LEU A 155 -3.44 -8.04 -12.55
N SER A 156 -2.66 -8.83 -11.83
CA SER A 156 -2.23 -10.17 -12.24
C SER A 156 -2.80 -11.20 -11.27
N GLU A 157 -3.01 -12.42 -11.76
CA GLU A 157 -3.55 -13.52 -10.95
C GLU A 157 -2.78 -13.73 -9.65
N ASN A 158 -1.45 -13.68 -9.74
CA ASN A 158 -0.54 -13.85 -8.62
C ASN A 158 -0.24 -12.55 -7.83
N GLY A 159 -0.79 -11.41 -8.25
CA GLY A 159 -0.62 -10.11 -7.59
C GLY A 159 0.74 -9.44 -7.80
N LEU A 160 1.53 -9.84 -8.82
CA LEU A 160 2.85 -9.25 -9.10
C LEU A 160 2.81 -8.04 -10.04
N ALA A 161 1.66 -7.71 -10.64
CA ALA A 161 1.54 -6.49 -11.44
C ALA A 161 1.92 -5.26 -10.60
N GLY A 162 2.77 -4.38 -11.15
CA GLY A 162 3.21 -3.16 -10.49
C GLY A 162 4.39 -3.29 -9.51
N HIS A 163 4.99 -4.47 -9.35
CA HIS A 163 6.17 -4.66 -8.49
C HIS A 163 7.48 -4.23 -9.21
N LEU A 164 7.52 -3.00 -9.73
CA LEU A 164 8.65 -2.42 -10.46
C LEU A 164 9.96 -2.49 -9.66
N GLY A 165 9.88 -2.31 -8.34
CA GLY A 165 11.06 -2.38 -7.47
C GLY A 165 11.83 -3.69 -7.56
N PHE A 166 11.18 -4.77 -8.00
CA PHE A 166 11.81 -6.10 -8.14
C PHE A 166 12.37 -6.40 -9.54
N THR A 167 12.27 -5.45 -10.49
CA THR A 167 12.94 -5.60 -11.77
C THR A 167 14.45 -5.67 -11.58
N THR A 168 15.11 -6.45 -12.43
CA THR A 168 16.55 -6.63 -12.38
C THR A 168 17.29 -5.38 -12.84
N SER A 169 18.36 -5.03 -12.14
CA SER A 169 19.30 -3.99 -12.53
C SER A 169 20.73 -4.50 -12.41
N THR A 170 21.51 -4.36 -13.48
CA THR A 170 22.93 -4.73 -13.49
C THR A 170 23.78 -3.89 -12.54
N LEU A 171 23.29 -2.69 -12.18
CA LEU A 171 23.95 -1.79 -11.22
C LEU A 171 23.71 -2.21 -9.77
N ALA A 172 22.71 -3.04 -9.50
CA ALA A 172 22.31 -3.42 -8.17
C ALA A 172 23.12 -4.61 -7.63
N LYS A 173 23.96 -4.37 -6.63
CA LYS A 173 24.83 -5.40 -6.02
C LYS A 173 24.40 -5.75 -4.58
N THR A 174 23.39 -5.07 -4.03
CA THR A 174 22.96 -5.24 -2.64
C THR A 174 21.57 -5.84 -2.54
N LYS A 175 21.21 -6.34 -1.35
CA LYS A 175 19.88 -6.85 -1.04
C LYS A 175 18.88 -5.69 -0.88
N CYS A 176 17.68 -5.86 -1.45
CA CYS A 176 16.52 -5.00 -1.15
C CYS A 176 15.79 -5.45 0.13
N GLY A 177 14.71 -4.76 0.50
CA GLY A 177 13.90 -5.08 1.69
C GLY A 177 13.29 -6.47 1.69
N SER A 178 13.07 -7.09 0.53
CA SER A 178 12.60 -8.47 0.41
C SER A 178 13.71 -9.53 0.48
N GLY A 179 14.97 -9.11 0.64
CA GLY A 179 16.16 -9.98 0.67
C GLY A 179 16.69 -10.37 -0.72
N ARG A 180 16.08 -9.92 -1.82
CA ARG A 180 16.57 -10.16 -3.19
C ARG A 180 17.75 -9.27 -3.52
N ILE A 181 18.73 -9.82 -4.25
CA ILE A 181 19.88 -9.09 -4.79
C ILE A 181 19.60 -8.71 -6.24
N GLY A 182 20.19 -7.61 -6.72
CA GLY A 182 20.11 -7.24 -8.13
C GLY A 182 18.80 -6.56 -8.52
N THR A 183 18.08 -5.96 -7.59
CA THR A 183 16.78 -5.31 -7.84
C THR A 183 16.90 -3.79 -7.93
N PHE A 184 16.05 -3.18 -8.74
CA PHE A 184 15.96 -1.71 -8.85
C PHE A 184 15.68 -1.06 -7.48
N GLU A 185 14.86 -1.67 -6.64
CA GLU A 185 14.58 -1.19 -5.28
C GLU A 185 15.85 -1.09 -4.43
N SER A 186 16.83 -2.01 -4.61
CA SER A 186 18.04 -2.03 -3.79
C SER A 186 18.99 -0.85 -4.05
N ILE A 187 18.77 -0.08 -5.12
CA ILE A 187 19.58 1.09 -5.49
C ILE A 187 18.79 2.40 -5.54
N ALA A 188 17.48 2.37 -5.74
CA ALA A 188 16.66 3.57 -5.99
C ALA A 188 15.54 3.79 -4.97
N SER A 189 15.35 2.92 -3.99
CA SER A 189 14.37 3.17 -2.91
C SER A 189 14.90 4.18 -1.90
N GLY A 190 14.00 4.76 -1.09
CA GLY A 190 14.37 5.68 -0.03
C GLY A 190 15.34 5.05 1.00
N LYS A 191 15.16 3.76 1.33
CA LYS A 191 16.11 3.02 2.17
C LYS A 191 17.48 2.88 1.50
N ALA A 192 17.51 2.61 0.19
CA ALA A 192 18.74 2.51 -0.57
C ALA A 192 19.48 3.84 -0.64
N MET A 193 18.76 4.93 -0.93
CA MET A 193 19.31 6.29 -0.95
C MET A 193 19.99 6.65 0.38
N SER A 194 19.30 6.46 1.50
CA SER A 194 19.86 6.73 2.83
C SER A 194 21.09 5.85 3.15
N LYS A 195 21.07 4.58 2.72
CA LYS A 195 22.22 3.68 2.89
C LYS A 195 23.43 4.15 2.08
N ILE A 196 23.23 4.51 0.80
CA ILE A 196 24.28 5.00 -0.09
C ILE A 196 24.84 6.32 0.44
N ALA A 197 24.00 7.25 0.89
CA ALA A 197 24.43 8.51 1.49
C ALA A 197 25.31 8.27 2.73
N LYS A 198 24.92 7.34 3.60
CA LYS A 198 25.72 6.96 4.77
C LYS A 198 27.11 6.42 4.36
N GLN A 199 27.18 5.59 3.30
CA GLN A 199 28.44 5.09 2.77
C GLN A 199 29.34 6.19 2.21
N LYS A 200 28.74 7.30 1.72
CA LYS A 200 29.44 8.49 1.23
C LYS A 200 29.76 9.52 2.32
N GLY A 201 29.58 9.17 3.61
CA GLY A 201 29.93 10.03 4.74
C GLY A 201 28.80 10.93 5.25
N TYR A 202 27.63 10.96 4.61
CA TYR A 202 26.48 11.72 5.10
C TYR A 202 25.83 10.97 6.26
N LYS A 203 25.94 11.47 7.47
CA LYS A 203 25.33 10.87 8.66
C LYS A 203 23.88 11.34 8.81
N ASN A 204 22.97 10.36 9.08
CA ASN A 204 21.56 10.61 9.44
C ASN A 204 20.74 11.44 8.42
N ILE A 205 21.08 11.37 7.14
CA ILE A 205 20.33 12.05 6.09
C ILE A 205 19.16 11.16 5.57
N SER A 206 17.98 11.70 5.53
CA SER A 206 16.79 11.04 4.97
C SER A 206 16.75 11.15 3.44
N ALA A 207 16.03 10.23 2.78
CA ALA A 207 15.80 10.31 1.34
C ALA A 207 15.16 11.65 0.92
N LYS A 208 14.30 12.23 1.76
CA LYS A 208 13.68 13.54 1.52
C LYS A 208 14.71 14.68 1.50
N GLU A 209 15.68 14.63 2.39
CA GLU A 209 16.76 15.62 2.45
C GLU A 209 17.72 15.46 1.28
N ILE A 210 18.05 14.20 0.91
CA ILE A 210 18.85 13.91 -0.30
C ILE A 210 18.17 14.50 -1.55
N PHE A 211 16.85 14.29 -1.69
CA PHE A 211 16.08 14.86 -2.80
C PHE A 211 16.13 16.40 -2.82
N LYS A 212 16.06 17.06 -1.66
CA LYS A 212 16.19 18.53 -1.58
C LYS A 212 17.56 19.01 -2.02
N LEU A 213 18.62 18.30 -1.62
CA LEU A 213 20.00 18.66 -2.01
C LEU A 213 20.25 18.46 -3.52
N SER A 214 19.59 17.51 -4.17
CA SER A 214 19.74 17.27 -5.61
C SER A 214 19.04 18.31 -6.50
N LEU A 215 18.24 19.19 -5.91
CA LEU A 215 17.53 20.27 -6.62
C LEU A 215 18.24 21.63 -6.48
N GLN A 216 19.32 21.68 -5.74
CA GLN A 216 20.23 22.83 -5.62
C GLN A 216 21.41 22.69 -6.59
#